data_72f147a6898a1ece312e3e13d87fceeb
#
_entry.id   72f147a6898a1ece312e3e13d87fceeb
#
_cell.length_a   1.000
_cell.length_b   1.000
_cell.length_c   1.000
_cell.angle_alpha   90.00
_cell.angle_beta   90.00
_cell.angle_gamma   90.00
#
_symmetry.space_group_name_H-M   'P 1'
#
loop_
_entity.id
_entity.type
_entity.pdbx_description
1 polymer ?
#
loop_
_entity_poly.entity_id
_entity_poly.type
_entity_poly.pdbx_seq_one_letter_code
_entity_poly.pdbx_strand_id
1 'polypeptide(L)'
;MAAMPERLTSLDASFLYLEKPTQHMHVAAVSVFSPRSDGPLTYEDVERVAAARLHLAPKLRQRVLPVPGNLARPLWVDDDRFDLDFHLRRAAIPSPGGRLQLERAAGRVLSRPLDRSKPLWELYVFEGLAGGRTAVLLKMHHALADGIGGMLIGSALFDLEPDTPLGARNGWTPAPPPSRTELIGNALRDQLTHPVEAMAHAAQAPIIAGRAIGETLSGLGSLAGMGLTPRGPFDGVVGPARRFATAEVPFERLRLIKRSLGGTVNDVLLTVVAEALHSLLDSRGEPTKGRQLRVMVPVSVRSKAEAGDIGNRVAPAFVDVPVGKMKPRTRHARVRKATEILKSSAMAISADSIIGLGAYAPPALHAMAARLISKGRWFNLVVSNVPAPQVPLYIAGARLEASYPAMPLSEHCGLSVACTSLGGTMAFGLTADWDMLKDLDTLARDIEAAVTRLEAGKPTRPARTNRQPR
;
A
#
# COMPACT_ATOMS: atom_id res chain seq x y z
N MET A 1 -19.09 11.07 -31.33
CA MET A 1 -18.04 11.68 -30.48
C MET A 1 -17.47 10.58 -29.61
N ALA A 2 -16.16 10.34 -29.67
CA ALA A 2 -15.53 9.41 -28.73
C ALA A 2 -15.74 9.93 -27.30
N ALA A 3 -15.99 9.03 -26.35
CA ALA A 3 -16.12 9.41 -24.95
C ALA A 3 -14.80 10.06 -24.47
N MET A 4 -14.90 11.16 -23.71
CA MET A 4 -13.72 11.82 -23.14
C MET A 4 -13.00 10.86 -22.19
N PRO A 5 -11.66 10.80 -22.25
CA PRO A 5 -10.87 10.02 -21.30
C PRO A 5 -11.15 10.43 -19.85
N GLU A 6 -11.06 9.44 -18.96
CA GLU A 6 -11.31 9.61 -17.52
C GLU A 6 -10.25 10.55 -16.89
N ARG A 7 -10.68 11.54 -16.10
CA ARG A 7 -9.75 12.34 -15.28
C ARG A 7 -9.33 11.57 -14.05
N LEU A 8 -8.07 11.73 -13.67
CA LEU A 8 -7.61 11.25 -12.39
C LEU A 8 -8.45 11.85 -11.25
N THR A 9 -8.74 11.04 -10.24
CA THR A 9 -9.34 11.57 -9.01
C THR A 9 -8.38 12.55 -8.33
N SER A 10 -8.87 13.38 -7.40
CA SER A 10 -7.99 14.26 -6.63
C SER A 10 -6.95 13.50 -5.83
N LEU A 11 -7.33 12.36 -5.27
CA LEU A 11 -6.42 11.51 -4.50
C LEU A 11 -5.36 10.87 -5.39
N ASP A 12 -5.72 10.33 -6.56
CA ASP A 12 -4.77 9.74 -7.51
C ASP A 12 -3.76 10.80 -8.01
N ALA A 13 -4.25 12.00 -8.34
CA ALA A 13 -3.39 13.11 -8.72
C ALA A 13 -2.44 13.56 -7.60
N SER A 14 -2.88 13.48 -6.33
CA SER A 14 -2.03 13.79 -5.17
C SER A 14 -0.78 12.91 -5.14
N PHE A 15 -0.89 11.62 -5.41
CA PHE A 15 0.28 10.74 -5.45
C PHE A 15 1.29 11.15 -6.53
N LEU A 16 0.81 11.62 -7.70
CA LEU A 16 1.70 12.13 -8.74
C LEU A 16 2.37 13.45 -8.35
N TYR A 17 1.68 14.30 -7.57
CA TYR A 17 2.22 15.58 -7.10
C TYR A 17 3.20 15.43 -5.95
N LEU A 18 3.05 14.36 -5.13
CA LEU A 18 3.92 14.02 -4.02
C LEU A 18 5.20 13.31 -4.46
N GLU A 19 5.19 12.69 -5.65
CA GLU A 19 6.36 11.96 -6.14
C GLU A 19 7.54 12.89 -6.39
N LYS A 20 8.72 12.44 -5.93
CA LYS A 20 10.02 13.10 -6.07
C LYS A 20 11.07 12.06 -6.48
N PRO A 21 12.23 12.47 -7.01
CA PRO A 21 13.32 11.54 -7.36
C PRO A 21 13.79 10.64 -6.21
N THR A 22 13.60 11.09 -4.97
CA THR A 22 13.94 10.31 -3.76
C THR A 22 12.73 9.66 -3.10
N GLN A 23 11.53 9.99 -3.53
CA GLN A 23 10.27 9.52 -2.95
C GLN A 23 9.36 9.00 -4.05
N HIS A 24 9.59 7.75 -4.44
CA HIS A 24 8.76 7.07 -5.42
C HIS A 24 7.44 6.67 -4.79
N MET A 25 6.33 7.01 -5.42
CA MET A 25 4.98 6.65 -4.95
C MET A 25 4.56 5.28 -5.50
N HIS A 26 5.42 4.26 -5.28
CA HIS A 26 5.20 2.91 -5.77
C HIS A 26 4.69 1.99 -4.67
N VAL A 27 3.69 1.20 -4.99
CA VAL A 27 3.31 0.00 -4.27
C VAL A 27 3.77 -1.21 -5.05
N ALA A 28 4.13 -2.28 -4.36
CA ALA A 28 4.51 -3.51 -5.02
C ALA A 28 4.10 -4.74 -4.19
N ALA A 29 4.10 -5.90 -4.85
CA ALA A 29 4.00 -7.20 -4.20
C ALA A 29 5.05 -8.14 -4.79
N VAL A 30 5.84 -8.77 -3.93
CA VAL A 30 6.79 -9.83 -4.30
C VAL A 30 6.10 -11.16 -4.00
N SER A 31 5.65 -11.84 -5.04
CA SER A 31 4.89 -13.08 -4.97
C SER A 31 5.78 -14.26 -5.36
N VAL A 32 5.88 -15.28 -4.50
CA VAL A 32 6.72 -16.47 -4.70
C VAL A 32 5.83 -17.64 -5.09
N PHE A 33 6.20 -18.36 -6.13
CA PHE A 33 5.47 -19.49 -6.70
C PHE A 33 6.27 -20.76 -6.58
N SER A 34 5.58 -21.87 -6.24
CA SER A 34 6.14 -23.21 -6.28
C SER A 34 6.38 -23.66 -7.72
N PRO A 35 7.37 -24.57 -7.95
CA PRO A 35 7.46 -25.25 -9.23
C PRO A 35 6.21 -26.10 -9.49
N ARG A 36 5.89 -26.29 -10.75
CA ARG A 36 4.87 -27.21 -11.25
C ARG A 36 5.49 -28.61 -11.39
N SER A 37 4.66 -29.60 -11.73
CA SER A 37 5.12 -30.96 -12.03
C SER A 37 6.05 -31.04 -13.25
N ASP A 38 5.87 -30.11 -14.19
CA ASP A 38 6.64 -29.99 -15.47
C ASP A 38 7.81 -29.00 -15.38
N GLY A 39 8.03 -28.35 -14.24
CA GLY A 39 9.14 -27.43 -14.01
C GLY A 39 8.75 -26.11 -13.34
N PRO A 40 9.70 -25.18 -13.23
CA PRO A 40 9.45 -23.88 -12.65
C PRO A 40 8.49 -23.04 -13.52
N LEU A 41 7.83 -22.05 -12.89
CA LEU A 41 7.16 -20.98 -13.62
C LEU A 41 8.19 -20.17 -14.40
N THR A 42 7.99 -20.00 -15.71
CA THR A 42 8.94 -19.29 -16.57
C THR A 42 8.46 -17.86 -16.88
N TYR A 43 9.37 -17.03 -17.41
CA TYR A 43 9.03 -15.71 -17.93
C TYR A 43 7.96 -15.83 -19.04
N GLU A 44 8.12 -16.78 -19.95
CA GLU A 44 7.23 -17.00 -21.09
C GLU A 44 5.81 -17.42 -20.67
N ASP A 45 5.69 -18.14 -19.53
CA ASP A 45 4.39 -18.46 -18.94
C ASP A 45 3.68 -17.22 -18.43
N VAL A 46 4.40 -16.35 -17.70
CA VAL A 46 3.86 -15.10 -17.16
C VAL A 46 3.49 -14.13 -18.27
N GLU A 47 4.33 -14.01 -19.31
CA GLU A 47 4.07 -13.20 -20.49
C GLU A 47 2.77 -13.64 -21.20
N ARG A 48 2.61 -14.94 -21.43
CA ARG A 48 1.43 -15.51 -22.06
C ARG A 48 0.15 -15.22 -21.27
N VAL A 49 0.19 -15.35 -19.94
CA VAL A 49 -0.94 -15.01 -19.05
C VAL A 49 -1.23 -13.52 -19.11
N ALA A 50 -0.21 -12.67 -18.98
CA ALA A 50 -0.38 -11.22 -19.03
C ALA A 50 -0.99 -10.78 -20.37
N ALA A 51 -0.44 -11.25 -21.47
CA ALA A 51 -0.92 -10.93 -22.83
C ALA A 51 -2.39 -11.33 -23.04
N ALA A 52 -2.81 -12.49 -22.51
CA ALA A 52 -4.17 -12.96 -22.63
C ALA A 52 -5.14 -12.16 -21.76
N ARG A 53 -4.70 -11.57 -20.65
CA ARG A 53 -5.59 -11.02 -19.60
C ARG A 53 -5.51 -9.50 -19.41
N LEU A 54 -4.66 -8.79 -20.14
CA LEU A 54 -4.58 -7.31 -20.08
C LEU A 54 -5.94 -6.63 -20.31
N HIS A 55 -6.85 -7.26 -21.06
CA HIS A 55 -8.20 -6.73 -21.29
C HIS A 55 -9.07 -6.69 -20.02
N LEU A 56 -8.76 -7.50 -19.01
CA LEU A 56 -9.45 -7.49 -17.71
C LEU A 56 -9.04 -6.31 -16.83
N ALA A 57 -7.92 -5.66 -17.14
CA ALA A 57 -7.40 -4.51 -16.42
C ALA A 57 -7.02 -3.39 -17.40
N PRO A 58 -7.98 -2.70 -18.03
CA PRO A 58 -7.73 -1.70 -19.08
C PRO A 58 -6.75 -0.59 -18.67
N LYS A 59 -6.75 -0.20 -17.40
CA LYS A 59 -5.83 0.81 -16.85
C LYS A 59 -4.35 0.43 -16.99
N LEU A 60 -4.02 -0.86 -17.14
CA LEU A 60 -2.66 -1.31 -17.41
C LEU A 60 -2.16 -0.95 -18.83
N ARG A 61 -3.04 -0.50 -19.72
CA ARG A 61 -2.70 0.00 -21.06
C ARG A 61 -2.87 1.51 -21.19
N GLN A 62 -3.18 2.19 -20.07
CA GLN A 62 -3.39 3.64 -20.02
C GLN A 62 -2.19 4.33 -19.38
N ARG A 63 -1.82 5.47 -19.95
CA ARG A 63 -0.81 6.37 -19.41
C ARG A 63 -1.45 7.69 -18.92
N VAL A 64 -0.72 8.40 -18.11
CA VAL A 64 -1.15 9.70 -17.60
C VAL A 64 -0.83 10.79 -18.63
N LEU A 65 -1.85 11.52 -19.06
CA LEU A 65 -1.71 12.68 -19.94
C LEU A 65 -1.90 13.99 -19.14
N PRO A 66 -0.82 14.76 -18.90
CA PRO A 66 -0.92 16.06 -18.24
C PRO A 66 -1.70 17.06 -19.09
N VAL A 67 -2.52 17.89 -18.45
CA VAL A 67 -3.18 19.02 -19.11
C VAL A 67 -2.22 20.20 -19.17
N PRO A 68 -2.04 20.86 -20.33
CA PRO A 68 -1.15 22.01 -20.48
C PRO A 68 -1.44 23.10 -19.44
N GLY A 69 -0.38 23.70 -18.89
CA GLY A 69 -0.49 24.74 -17.88
C GLY A 69 -1.07 24.28 -16.53
N ASN A 70 -1.23 22.98 -16.30
CA ASN A 70 -1.93 22.43 -15.13
C ASN A 70 -3.33 23.05 -14.95
N LEU A 71 -4.01 23.39 -16.05
CA LEU A 71 -5.36 23.96 -16.03
C LEU A 71 -6.41 23.02 -15.46
N ALA A 72 -6.18 21.71 -15.55
CA ALA A 72 -7.02 20.69 -14.98
C ALA A 72 -6.17 19.49 -14.51
N ARG A 73 -6.77 18.57 -13.74
CA ARG A 73 -6.13 17.30 -13.35
C ARG A 73 -5.81 16.48 -14.60
N PRO A 74 -4.73 15.66 -14.56
CA PRO A 74 -4.36 14.77 -15.66
C PRO A 74 -5.50 13.79 -16.04
N LEU A 75 -5.40 13.21 -17.23
CA LEU A 75 -6.31 12.20 -17.73
C LEU A 75 -5.61 10.85 -17.87
N TRP A 76 -6.37 9.77 -17.74
CA TRP A 76 -6.00 8.44 -18.19
C TRP A 76 -6.32 8.34 -19.69
N VAL A 77 -5.30 8.09 -20.52
CA VAL A 77 -5.47 7.89 -21.95
C VAL A 77 -4.82 6.59 -22.37
N ASP A 78 -5.37 5.93 -23.38
CA ASP A 78 -4.75 4.73 -23.93
C ASP A 78 -3.34 5.07 -24.45
N ASP A 79 -2.38 4.18 -24.17
CA ASP A 79 -1.04 4.30 -24.75
C ASP A 79 -1.05 3.70 -26.14
N ASP A 80 -1.02 4.54 -27.17
CA ASP A 80 -0.99 4.16 -28.58
C ASP A 80 0.29 3.40 -28.99
N ARG A 81 1.32 3.44 -28.12
CA ARG A 81 2.59 2.72 -28.26
C ARG A 81 2.80 1.73 -27.12
N PHE A 82 1.69 1.15 -26.63
CA PHE A 82 1.79 0.13 -25.59
C PHE A 82 2.57 -1.07 -26.09
N ASP A 83 3.59 -1.42 -25.34
CA ASP A 83 4.45 -2.57 -25.58
C ASP A 83 4.56 -3.38 -24.29
N LEU A 84 4.09 -4.62 -24.31
CA LEU A 84 4.12 -5.51 -23.16
C LEU A 84 5.54 -5.82 -22.70
N ASP A 85 6.50 -5.96 -23.65
CA ASP A 85 7.90 -6.26 -23.35
C ASP A 85 8.59 -5.13 -22.59
N PHE A 86 8.10 -3.88 -22.76
CA PHE A 86 8.57 -2.77 -21.92
C PHE A 86 8.18 -2.98 -20.46
N HIS A 87 7.01 -3.55 -20.18
CA HIS A 87 6.46 -3.71 -18.85
C HIS A 87 6.88 -5.01 -18.18
N LEU A 88 7.10 -6.08 -18.93
CA LEU A 88 7.62 -7.35 -18.42
C LEU A 88 9.14 -7.36 -18.44
N ARG A 89 9.72 -7.76 -17.31
CA ARG A 89 11.18 -7.79 -17.12
C ARG A 89 11.60 -9.16 -16.63
N ARG A 90 12.52 -9.79 -17.34
CA ARG A 90 13.18 -11.03 -16.88
C ARG A 90 14.40 -10.70 -16.04
N ALA A 91 14.57 -11.37 -14.91
CA ALA A 91 15.74 -11.21 -14.06
C ALA A 91 16.12 -12.54 -13.42
N ALA A 92 17.43 -12.80 -13.28
CA ALA A 92 17.94 -13.96 -12.59
C ALA A 92 18.33 -13.61 -11.15
N ILE A 93 18.02 -14.51 -10.22
CA ILE A 93 18.50 -14.44 -8.84
C ILE A 93 19.84 -15.19 -8.75
N PRO A 94 20.91 -14.55 -8.25
CA PRO A 94 22.19 -15.22 -8.12
C PRO A 94 22.12 -16.35 -7.09
N SER A 95 22.93 -17.42 -7.32
CA SER A 95 23.08 -18.51 -6.35
C SER A 95 23.44 -17.96 -4.95
N PRO A 96 22.91 -18.58 -3.88
CA PRO A 96 22.10 -19.81 -3.79
C PRO A 96 20.60 -19.60 -4.02
N GLY A 97 20.13 -18.44 -4.46
CA GLY A 97 18.71 -18.20 -4.77
C GLY A 97 17.78 -18.12 -3.55
N GLY A 98 18.33 -17.81 -2.40
CA GLY A 98 17.56 -17.74 -1.16
C GLY A 98 16.83 -16.43 -0.96
N ARG A 99 16.15 -16.31 0.20
CA ARG A 99 15.37 -15.13 0.60
C ARG A 99 16.16 -13.83 0.50
N LEU A 100 17.41 -13.81 1.01
CA LEU A 100 18.24 -12.61 0.99
C LEU A 100 18.55 -12.10 -0.42
N GLN A 101 18.81 -13.02 -1.38
CA GLN A 101 19.04 -12.65 -2.77
C GLN A 101 17.79 -12.04 -3.41
N LEU A 102 16.62 -12.62 -3.14
CA LEU A 102 15.33 -12.07 -3.61
C LEU A 102 15.06 -10.68 -3.01
N GLU A 103 15.24 -10.51 -1.70
CA GLU A 103 15.04 -9.23 -1.01
C GLU A 103 15.95 -8.14 -1.57
N ARG A 104 17.23 -8.45 -1.85
CA ARG A 104 18.17 -7.53 -2.48
C ARG A 104 17.77 -7.18 -3.92
N ALA A 105 17.26 -8.14 -4.67
CA ALA A 105 16.75 -7.89 -6.03
C ALA A 105 15.50 -7.00 -5.99
N ALA A 106 14.55 -7.32 -5.10
CA ALA A 106 13.36 -6.51 -4.90
C ALA A 106 13.71 -5.08 -4.48
N GLY A 107 14.63 -4.90 -3.51
CA GLY A 107 15.09 -3.59 -3.08
C GLY A 107 15.64 -2.74 -4.22
N ARG A 108 16.41 -3.34 -5.15
CA ARG A 108 16.91 -2.65 -6.35
C ARG A 108 15.78 -2.22 -7.30
N VAL A 109 14.76 -3.06 -7.48
CA VAL A 109 13.59 -2.70 -8.31
C VAL A 109 12.77 -1.58 -7.66
N LEU A 110 12.57 -1.64 -6.35
CA LEU A 110 11.83 -0.62 -5.58
C LEU A 110 12.57 0.74 -5.55
N SER A 111 13.89 0.74 -5.74
CA SER A 111 14.71 1.96 -5.81
C SER A 111 14.60 2.71 -7.13
N ARG A 112 14.03 2.11 -8.17
CA ARG A 112 13.95 2.71 -9.51
C ARG A 112 12.61 3.37 -9.73
N PRO A 113 12.55 4.61 -10.26
CA PRO A 113 11.28 5.24 -10.64
C PRO A 113 10.62 4.48 -11.79
N LEU A 114 9.31 4.62 -11.93
CA LEU A 114 8.57 4.24 -13.14
C LEU A 114 8.68 5.34 -14.20
N ASP A 115 8.71 4.96 -15.47
CA ASP A 115 8.65 5.92 -16.59
C ASP A 115 7.23 6.51 -16.68
N ARG A 116 7.10 7.80 -16.38
CA ARG A 116 5.82 8.50 -16.38
C ARG A 116 5.24 8.76 -17.79
N SER A 117 5.99 8.51 -18.84
CA SER A 117 5.51 8.57 -20.22
C SER A 117 4.78 7.30 -20.67
N LYS A 118 4.86 6.23 -19.86
CA LYS A 118 4.26 4.91 -20.09
C LYS A 118 3.17 4.61 -19.07
N PRO A 119 2.37 3.55 -19.24
CA PRO A 119 1.53 2.99 -18.18
C PRO A 119 2.34 2.73 -16.92
N LEU A 120 1.80 3.12 -15.77
CA LEU A 120 2.56 3.28 -14.53
C LEU A 120 2.73 1.95 -13.77
N TRP A 121 3.27 0.93 -14.42
CA TRP A 121 3.55 -0.36 -13.80
C TRP A 121 4.71 -1.08 -14.49
N GLU A 122 5.33 -2.00 -13.77
CA GLU A 122 6.33 -2.97 -14.24
C GLU A 122 6.13 -4.29 -13.52
N LEU A 123 6.37 -5.40 -14.21
CA LEU A 123 6.31 -6.74 -13.66
C LEU A 123 7.66 -7.43 -13.92
N TYR A 124 8.32 -7.87 -12.86
CA TYR A 124 9.58 -8.59 -12.90
C TYR A 124 9.37 -10.06 -12.61
N VAL A 125 9.90 -10.92 -13.46
CA VAL A 125 9.95 -12.37 -13.21
C VAL A 125 11.36 -12.72 -12.77
N PHE A 126 11.53 -13.16 -11.53
CA PHE A 126 12.80 -13.56 -10.95
C PHE A 126 12.91 -15.08 -10.99
N GLU A 127 13.78 -15.56 -11.86
CA GLU A 127 14.11 -16.97 -12.00
C GLU A 127 15.36 -17.33 -11.17
N GLY A 128 15.56 -18.63 -10.89
CA GLY A 128 16.74 -19.11 -10.17
C GLY A 128 16.62 -19.07 -8.65
N LEU A 129 15.40 -19.03 -8.10
CA LEU A 129 15.21 -19.22 -6.67
C LEU A 129 15.46 -20.68 -6.28
N ALA A 130 15.99 -20.86 -5.06
CA ALA A 130 16.19 -22.19 -4.49
C ALA A 130 14.92 -23.04 -4.49
N GLY A 131 15.05 -24.33 -4.76
CA GLY A 131 13.92 -25.26 -4.85
C GLY A 131 13.09 -25.13 -6.12
N GLY A 132 13.62 -24.59 -7.20
CA GLY A 132 12.91 -24.41 -8.47
C GLY A 132 11.77 -23.39 -8.42
N ARG A 133 11.73 -22.53 -7.40
CA ARG A 133 10.72 -21.48 -7.25
C ARG A 133 11.01 -20.32 -8.18
N THR A 134 9.95 -19.58 -8.49
CA THR A 134 10.02 -18.33 -9.26
C THR A 134 9.32 -17.24 -8.45
N ALA A 135 9.84 -16.02 -8.47
CA ALA A 135 9.13 -14.89 -7.88
C ALA A 135 8.70 -13.90 -8.95
N VAL A 136 7.52 -13.32 -8.75
CA VAL A 136 6.97 -12.27 -9.58
C VAL A 136 6.82 -11.02 -8.73
N LEU A 137 7.45 -9.92 -9.12
CA LEU A 137 7.29 -8.62 -8.47
C LEU A 137 6.46 -7.73 -9.38
N LEU A 138 5.23 -7.43 -8.98
CA LEU A 138 4.41 -6.41 -9.62
C LEU A 138 4.62 -5.09 -8.89
N LYS A 139 5.13 -4.09 -9.59
CA LYS A 139 5.33 -2.72 -9.11
C LYS A 139 4.39 -1.79 -9.86
N MET A 140 3.64 -0.97 -9.13
CA MET A 140 2.69 0.00 -9.68
C MET A 140 2.84 1.34 -8.98
N HIS A 141 2.51 2.42 -9.69
CA HIS A 141 2.38 3.72 -9.07
C HIS A 141 1.08 3.79 -8.25
N HIS A 142 1.12 4.41 -7.08
CA HIS A 142 -0.05 4.50 -6.19
C HIS A 142 -1.23 5.28 -6.80
N ALA A 143 -0.99 6.13 -7.81
CA ALA A 143 -2.04 6.78 -8.59
C ALA A 143 -2.89 5.79 -9.41
N LEU A 144 -2.35 4.61 -9.76
CA LEU A 144 -3.07 3.60 -10.54
C LEU A 144 -4.09 2.84 -9.67
N ALA A 145 -3.71 2.54 -8.42
CA ALA A 145 -4.55 1.80 -7.47
C ALA A 145 -4.00 1.87 -6.04
N ASP A 146 -4.89 1.79 -5.05
CA ASP A 146 -4.53 1.49 -3.64
C ASP A 146 -4.20 0.00 -3.45
N GLY A 147 -3.91 -0.40 -2.22
CA GLY A 147 -3.60 -1.80 -1.90
C GLY A 147 -4.68 -2.79 -2.33
N ILE A 148 -5.97 -2.44 -2.21
CA ILE A 148 -7.09 -3.27 -2.66
C ILE A 148 -7.22 -3.24 -4.17
N GLY A 149 -7.16 -2.06 -4.79
CA GLY A 149 -7.17 -1.91 -6.25
C GLY A 149 -5.98 -2.61 -6.91
N GLY A 150 -4.80 -2.56 -6.28
CA GLY A 150 -3.61 -3.31 -6.71
C GLY A 150 -3.81 -4.82 -6.65
N MET A 151 -4.48 -5.32 -5.62
CA MET A 151 -4.89 -6.73 -5.58
C MET A 151 -5.89 -7.10 -6.67
N LEU A 152 -6.87 -6.24 -6.96
CA LEU A 152 -7.85 -6.48 -8.03
C LEU A 152 -7.16 -6.53 -9.41
N ILE A 153 -6.21 -5.63 -9.67
CA ILE A 153 -5.37 -5.68 -10.87
C ILE A 153 -4.52 -6.96 -10.88
N GLY A 154 -3.89 -7.28 -9.75
CA GLY A 154 -3.11 -8.52 -9.60
C GLY A 154 -3.97 -9.77 -9.78
N SER A 155 -5.22 -9.76 -9.29
CA SER A 155 -6.13 -10.90 -9.41
C SER A 155 -6.50 -11.23 -10.87
N ALA A 156 -6.40 -10.26 -11.78
CA ALA A 156 -6.56 -10.54 -13.21
C ALA A 156 -5.49 -11.52 -13.74
N LEU A 157 -4.32 -11.59 -13.08
CA LEU A 157 -3.26 -12.53 -13.44
C LEU A 157 -3.39 -13.89 -12.75
N PHE A 158 -4.23 -14.03 -11.72
CA PHE A 158 -4.34 -15.24 -10.91
C PHE A 158 -5.54 -16.10 -11.31
N ASP A 159 -5.33 -17.41 -11.21
CA ASP A 159 -6.34 -18.44 -11.31
C ASP A 159 -6.69 -19.00 -9.94
N LEU A 160 -7.91 -19.50 -9.80
CA LEU A 160 -8.35 -20.25 -8.61
C LEU A 160 -8.02 -21.76 -8.72
N GLU A 161 -7.76 -22.22 -9.92
CA GLU A 161 -7.44 -23.61 -10.25
C GLU A 161 -6.15 -23.67 -11.09
N PRO A 162 -5.34 -24.74 -10.95
CA PRO A 162 -4.07 -24.85 -11.67
C PRO A 162 -4.23 -24.96 -13.19
N ASP A 163 -5.29 -25.62 -13.65
CA ASP A 163 -5.49 -25.96 -15.06
C ASP A 163 -6.48 -25.03 -15.77
N THR A 164 -6.57 -23.77 -15.35
CA THR A 164 -7.48 -22.80 -15.97
C THR A 164 -7.04 -22.48 -17.40
N PRO A 165 -7.89 -22.72 -18.41
CA PRO A 165 -7.55 -22.40 -19.79
C PRO A 165 -7.36 -20.90 -19.98
N LEU A 166 -6.30 -20.52 -20.68
CA LEU A 166 -6.12 -19.14 -21.12
C LEU A 166 -7.06 -18.86 -22.31
N GLY A 167 -7.86 -17.80 -22.18
CA GLY A 167 -8.66 -17.29 -23.29
C GLY A 167 -7.79 -16.78 -24.45
N ALA A 168 -8.39 -16.61 -25.63
CA ALA A 168 -7.72 -15.99 -26.76
C ALA A 168 -7.31 -14.54 -26.42
N ARG A 169 -6.20 -14.09 -27.00
CA ARG A 169 -5.82 -12.67 -26.90
C ARG A 169 -6.95 -11.80 -27.46
N ASN A 170 -7.43 -10.86 -26.66
CA ASN A 170 -8.46 -9.94 -27.08
C ASN A 170 -7.84 -8.84 -27.96
N GLY A 171 -8.35 -8.66 -29.18
CA GLY A 171 -7.96 -7.56 -30.04
C GLY A 171 -8.28 -6.22 -29.36
N TRP A 172 -7.28 -5.38 -29.15
CA TRP A 172 -7.45 -4.05 -28.58
C TRP A 172 -6.89 -3.01 -29.54
N THR A 173 -7.68 -1.96 -29.77
CA THR A 173 -7.26 -0.81 -30.56
C THR A 173 -7.31 0.41 -29.64
N PRO A 174 -6.17 1.11 -29.45
CA PRO A 174 -6.11 2.28 -28.59
C PRO A 174 -6.98 3.41 -29.13
N ALA A 175 -7.71 4.08 -28.26
CA ALA A 175 -8.39 5.30 -28.60
C ALA A 175 -7.36 6.43 -28.77
N PRO A 176 -7.49 7.30 -29.80
CA PRO A 176 -6.56 8.39 -30.01
C PRO A 176 -6.61 9.36 -28.81
N PRO A 177 -5.46 9.84 -28.31
CA PRO A 177 -5.42 10.80 -27.22
C PRO A 177 -6.01 12.14 -27.68
N PRO A 178 -6.65 12.90 -26.77
CA PRO A 178 -7.15 14.22 -27.09
C PRO A 178 -6.03 15.17 -27.55
N SER A 179 -6.32 16.01 -28.52
CA SER A 179 -5.41 17.05 -28.99
C SER A 179 -5.15 18.09 -27.88
N ARG A 180 -4.06 18.84 -28.01
CA ARG A 180 -3.73 19.92 -27.06
C ARG A 180 -4.82 20.99 -26.97
N THR A 181 -5.47 21.32 -28.08
CA THR A 181 -6.58 22.27 -28.15
C THR A 181 -7.83 21.76 -27.45
N GLU A 182 -8.16 20.47 -27.62
CA GLU A 182 -9.26 19.83 -26.90
C GLU A 182 -9.02 19.78 -25.39
N LEU A 183 -7.78 19.47 -24.96
CA LEU A 183 -7.42 19.46 -23.53
C LEU A 183 -7.61 20.84 -22.90
N ILE A 184 -7.16 21.92 -23.56
CA ILE A 184 -7.30 23.30 -23.07
C ILE A 184 -8.77 23.70 -23.11
N GLY A 185 -9.48 23.45 -24.21
CA GLY A 185 -10.89 23.80 -24.35
C GLY A 185 -11.77 23.12 -23.30
N ASN A 186 -11.55 21.86 -23.04
CA ASN A 186 -12.26 21.12 -22.01
C ASN A 186 -11.90 21.59 -20.59
N ALA A 187 -10.62 21.88 -20.33
CA ALA A 187 -10.21 22.42 -19.04
C ALA A 187 -10.85 23.80 -18.76
N LEU A 188 -10.92 24.67 -19.76
CA LEU A 188 -11.59 25.98 -19.64
C LEU A 188 -13.10 25.79 -19.47
N ARG A 189 -13.73 24.90 -20.22
CA ARG A 189 -15.16 24.60 -20.08
C ARG A 189 -15.47 24.10 -18.67
N ASP A 190 -14.68 23.15 -18.15
CA ASP A 190 -14.84 22.64 -16.79
C ASP A 190 -14.73 23.77 -15.75
N GLN A 191 -13.81 24.72 -15.93
CA GLN A 191 -13.68 25.88 -15.06
C GLN A 191 -14.86 26.86 -15.17
N LEU A 192 -15.51 26.94 -16.33
CA LEU A 192 -16.66 27.82 -16.54
C LEU A 192 -17.97 27.16 -16.08
N THR A 193 -18.09 25.83 -16.15
CA THR A 193 -19.29 25.11 -15.74
C THR A 193 -19.32 24.80 -14.24
N HIS A 194 -18.16 24.58 -13.62
CA HIS A 194 -18.08 24.32 -12.18
C HIS A 194 -18.55 25.48 -11.28
N PRO A 195 -18.35 26.76 -11.60
CA PRO A 195 -18.96 27.83 -10.82
C PRO A 195 -20.49 27.82 -10.86
N VAL A 196 -21.07 27.41 -12.00
CA VAL A 196 -22.53 27.33 -12.16
C VAL A 196 -23.09 26.13 -11.37
N GLU A 197 -22.41 24.99 -11.40
CA GLU A 197 -22.75 23.83 -10.58
C GLU A 197 -22.47 24.09 -9.10
N ALA A 198 -21.33 24.74 -8.77
CA ALA A 198 -21.03 25.18 -7.42
C ALA A 198 -22.02 26.23 -6.92
N MET A 199 -22.48 27.15 -7.77
CA MET A 199 -23.55 28.11 -7.44
C MET A 199 -24.92 27.44 -7.37
N ALA A 200 -25.26 26.47 -8.24
CA ALA A 200 -26.48 25.69 -8.16
C ALA A 200 -26.51 24.82 -6.88
N HIS A 201 -25.38 24.23 -6.50
CA HIS A 201 -25.22 23.57 -5.22
C HIS A 201 -25.12 24.58 -4.05
N ALA A 202 -24.52 25.76 -4.23
CA ALA A 202 -24.45 26.80 -3.22
C ALA A 202 -25.81 27.47 -2.96
N ALA A 203 -26.70 27.55 -3.95
CA ALA A 203 -28.09 27.99 -3.75
C ALA A 203 -28.91 27.00 -2.90
N GLN A 204 -28.53 25.74 -2.89
CA GLN A 204 -29.06 24.71 -1.98
C GLN A 204 -28.19 24.45 -0.74
N ALA A 205 -27.04 25.12 -0.61
CA ALA A 205 -25.99 24.74 0.31
C ALA A 205 -25.23 25.82 1.10
N PRO A 206 -25.86 26.83 1.71
CA PRO A 206 -25.16 27.55 2.78
C PRO A 206 -24.78 26.61 3.93
N ILE A 207 -25.51 25.51 4.09
CA ILE A 207 -25.24 24.46 5.09
C ILE A 207 -24.14 23.48 4.65
N ILE A 208 -24.08 23.09 3.36
CA ILE A 208 -23.09 22.14 2.82
C ILE A 208 -21.73 22.82 2.61
N ALA A 209 -21.68 24.05 2.11
CA ALA A 209 -20.43 24.81 1.98
C ALA A 209 -19.85 25.18 3.36
N GLY A 210 -20.68 25.59 4.29
CA GLY A 210 -20.27 25.82 5.68
C GLY A 210 -19.78 24.55 6.36
N ARG A 211 -20.42 23.39 6.09
CA ARG A 211 -19.95 22.09 6.55
C ARG A 211 -18.63 21.66 5.89
N ALA A 212 -18.50 21.76 4.58
CA ALA A 212 -17.28 21.38 3.88
C ALA A 212 -16.10 22.25 4.27
N ILE A 213 -16.28 23.59 4.40
CA ILE A 213 -15.25 24.50 4.92
C ILE A 213 -14.98 24.20 6.40
N GLY A 214 -16.01 23.96 7.20
CA GLY A 214 -15.88 23.58 8.61
C GLY A 214 -15.16 22.24 8.80
N GLU A 215 -15.50 21.24 8.01
CA GLU A 215 -14.86 19.91 8.03
C GLU A 215 -13.41 19.99 7.53
N THR A 216 -13.13 20.81 6.53
CA THR A 216 -11.80 21.09 6.02
C THR A 216 -10.94 21.82 7.06
N LEU A 217 -11.46 22.88 7.66
CA LEU A 217 -10.79 23.61 8.73
C LEU A 217 -10.64 22.74 9.99
N SER A 218 -11.62 21.90 10.30
CA SER A 218 -11.54 20.94 11.40
C SER A 218 -10.56 19.81 11.12
N GLY A 219 -10.46 19.31 9.86
CA GLY A 219 -9.45 18.35 9.44
C GLY A 219 -8.03 18.91 9.53
N LEU A 220 -7.81 20.12 9.01
CA LEU A 220 -6.54 20.86 9.16
C LEU A 220 -6.28 21.21 10.63
N GLY A 221 -7.30 21.64 11.37
CA GLY A 221 -7.24 21.90 12.80
C GLY A 221 -6.92 20.65 13.61
N SER A 222 -7.48 19.50 13.23
CA SER A 222 -7.17 18.20 13.86
C SER A 222 -5.73 17.76 13.60
N LEU A 223 -5.22 17.93 12.36
CA LEU A 223 -3.80 17.71 12.06
C LEU A 223 -2.91 18.68 12.83
N ALA A 224 -3.25 19.97 12.86
CA ALA A 224 -2.52 20.97 13.64
C ALA A 224 -2.61 20.70 15.15
N GLY A 225 -3.77 20.25 15.65
CA GLY A 225 -4.01 19.86 17.05
C GLY A 225 -3.25 18.60 17.48
N MET A 226 -3.00 17.66 16.56
CA MET A 226 -2.16 16.48 16.83
C MET A 226 -0.67 16.83 17.04
N GLY A 227 -0.23 17.98 16.54
CA GLY A 227 1.17 18.40 16.57
C GLY A 227 2.09 17.52 15.70
N LEU A 228 3.28 18.03 15.44
CA LEU A 228 4.34 17.27 14.78
C LEU A 228 4.86 16.18 15.72
N THR A 229 5.18 15.00 15.17
CA THR A 229 5.82 13.96 15.98
C THR A 229 7.24 14.36 16.40
N PRO A 230 7.67 14.01 17.60
CA PRO A 230 9.09 14.05 17.95
C PRO A 230 9.91 13.26 16.93
N ARG A 231 11.17 13.64 16.75
CA ARG A 231 12.07 12.88 15.86
C ARG A 231 12.13 11.42 16.29
N GLY A 232 11.78 10.55 15.38
CA GLY A 232 11.89 9.11 15.51
C GLY A 232 13.29 8.60 15.10
N PRO A 233 13.57 7.32 15.33
CA PRO A 233 14.85 6.70 14.96
C PRO A 233 14.99 6.49 13.45
N PHE A 234 13.90 6.65 12.69
CA PHE A 234 13.83 6.43 11.25
C PHE A 234 13.42 7.71 10.50
N ASP A 235 13.48 8.86 11.19
CA ASP A 235 13.17 10.15 10.60
C ASP A 235 14.41 10.78 10.01
N GLY A 236 14.35 11.18 8.76
CA GLY A 236 15.45 11.83 8.05
C GLY A 236 15.10 12.14 6.62
N VAL A 237 16.05 12.67 5.87
CA VAL A 237 15.89 12.87 4.44
C VAL A 237 15.98 11.52 3.74
N VAL A 238 14.87 11.08 3.18
CA VAL A 238 14.80 9.80 2.46
C VAL A 238 15.57 9.91 1.15
N GLY A 239 16.53 9.00 0.94
CA GLY A 239 17.30 8.85 -0.29
C GLY A 239 16.52 8.12 -1.39
N PRO A 240 17.10 7.94 -2.60
CA PRO A 240 16.44 7.21 -3.69
C PRO A 240 16.49 5.68 -3.53
N ALA A 241 17.45 5.15 -2.77
CA ALA A 241 17.67 3.71 -2.64
C ALA A 241 16.82 3.08 -1.52
N ARG A 242 16.38 1.84 -1.73
CA ARG A 242 15.53 1.07 -0.82
C ARG A 242 16.18 -0.23 -0.40
N ARG A 243 16.01 -0.58 0.87
CA ARG A 243 16.14 -1.94 1.38
C ARG A 243 14.77 -2.57 1.43
N PHE A 244 14.72 -3.87 1.21
CA PHE A 244 13.52 -4.67 1.38
C PHE A 244 13.88 -5.92 2.17
N ALA A 245 13.04 -6.27 3.13
CA ALA A 245 13.16 -7.49 3.92
C ALA A 245 11.77 -8.10 4.15
N THR A 246 11.73 -9.39 4.43
CA THR A 246 10.49 -10.14 4.57
C THR A 246 10.46 -10.92 5.88
N ALA A 247 9.26 -11.11 6.44
CA ALA A 247 9.02 -11.99 7.57
C ALA A 247 7.71 -12.74 7.39
N GLU A 248 7.60 -13.91 7.99
CA GLU A 248 6.41 -14.74 7.94
C GLU A 248 6.00 -15.22 9.34
N VAL A 249 4.70 -15.23 9.57
CA VAL A 249 4.12 -15.75 10.80
C VAL A 249 2.87 -16.56 10.47
N PRO A 250 2.69 -17.78 11.01
CA PRO A 250 1.43 -18.48 10.86
C PRO A 250 0.27 -17.64 11.39
N PHE A 251 -0.74 -17.40 10.54
CA PHE A 251 -1.86 -16.50 10.86
C PHE A 251 -2.65 -16.95 12.08
N GLU A 252 -2.72 -18.27 12.31
CA GLU A 252 -3.40 -18.83 13.49
C GLU A 252 -2.72 -18.40 14.80
N ARG A 253 -1.40 -18.21 14.82
CA ARG A 253 -0.70 -17.68 16.00
C ARG A 253 -1.22 -16.29 16.38
N LEU A 254 -1.40 -15.41 15.39
CA LEU A 254 -1.97 -14.07 15.61
C LEU A 254 -3.43 -14.13 16.08
N ARG A 255 -4.21 -15.07 15.54
CA ARG A 255 -5.59 -15.33 15.99
C ARG A 255 -5.63 -15.82 17.44
N LEU A 256 -4.74 -16.71 17.84
CA LEU A 256 -4.62 -17.18 19.22
C LEU A 256 -4.24 -16.05 20.18
N ILE A 257 -3.31 -15.17 19.81
CA ILE A 257 -2.97 -13.98 20.59
C ILE A 257 -4.21 -13.09 20.73
N LYS A 258 -4.90 -12.78 19.62
CA LYS A 258 -6.16 -12.02 19.64
C LYS A 258 -7.20 -12.62 20.58
N ARG A 259 -7.43 -13.94 20.52
CA ARG A 259 -8.39 -14.64 21.41
C ARG A 259 -7.98 -14.53 22.89
N SER A 260 -6.69 -14.57 23.18
CA SER A 260 -6.15 -14.53 24.53
C SER A 260 -6.10 -13.12 25.14
N LEU A 261 -5.71 -12.11 24.33
CA LEU A 261 -5.47 -10.76 24.80
C LEU A 261 -6.59 -9.76 24.44
N GLY A 262 -7.54 -10.19 23.59
CA GLY A 262 -8.62 -9.35 23.07
C GLY A 262 -8.20 -8.43 21.93
N GLY A 263 -9.11 -7.58 21.49
CA GLY A 263 -8.88 -6.64 20.39
C GLY A 263 -9.08 -7.25 19.00
N THR A 264 -8.48 -6.62 18.00
CA THR A 264 -8.53 -7.03 16.59
C THR A 264 -7.20 -7.62 16.12
N VAL A 265 -7.17 -8.22 14.93
CA VAL A 265 -5.90 -8.67 14.31
C VAL A 265 -4.96 -7.47 14.09
N ASN A 266 -5.50 -6.31 13.69
CA ASN A 266 -4.69 -5.09 13.53
C ASN A 266 -4.03 -4.63 14.84
N ASP A 267 -4.73 -4.77 15.98
CA ASP A 267 -4.14 -4.45 17.29
C ASP A 267 -2.96 -5.38 17.60
N VAL A 268 -3.09 -6.67 17.26
CA VAL A 268 -1.99 -7.65 17.40
C VAL A 268 -0.84 -7.30 16.47
N LEU A 269 -1.11 -6.98 15.19
CA LEU A 269 -0.08 -6.60 14.21
C LEU A 269 0.70 -5.36 14.66
N LEU A 270 -0.01 -4.31 15.05
CA LEU A 270 0.63 -3.10 15.58
C LEU A 270 1.47 -3.38 16.84
N THR A 271 1.01 -4.30 17.69
CA THR A 271 1.75 -4.72 18.89
C THR A 271 3.02 -5.50 18.52
N VAL A 272 2.93 -6.41 17.55
CA VAL A 272 4.07 -7.18 17.02
C VAL A 272 5.13 -6.23 16.45
N VAL A 273 4.71 -5.27 15.62
CA VAL A 273 5.62 -4.26 15.05
C VAL A 273 6.24 -3.41 16.15
N ALA A 274 5.45 -2.93 17.13
CA ALA A 274 5.96 -2.13 18.24
C ALA A 274 6.95 -2.91 19.13
N GLU A 275 6.73 -4.22 19.33
CA GLU A 275 7.62 -5.10 20.08
C GLU A 275 8.93 -5.36 19.32
N ALA A 276 8.86 -5.56 18.01
CA ALA A 276 10.02 -5.72 17.14
C ALA A 276 10.86 -4.43 17.10
N LEU A 277 10.21 -3.28 16.96
CA LEU A 277 10.86 -1.96 17.01
C LEU A 277 11.53 -1.71 18.36
N HIS A 278 10.90 -2.10 19.48
CA HIS A 278 11.53 -2.03 20.79
C HIS A 278 12.83 -2.84 20.84
N SER A 279 12.79 -4.09 20.35
CA SER A 279 13.97 -4.96 20.33
C SER A 279 15.10 -4.37 19.49
N LEU A 280 14.78 -3.83 18.31
CA LEU A 280 15.76 -3.19 17.45
C LEU A 280 16.38 -1.95 18.11
N LEU A 281 15.58 -1.08 18.72
CA LEU A 281 16.07 0.13 19.40
C LEU A 281 16.92 -0.20 20.63
N ASP A 282 16.52 -1.21 21.41
CA ASP A 282 17.26 -1.70 22.57
C ASP A 282 18.62 -2.28 22.15
N SER A 283 18.66 -3.06 21.06
CA SER A 283 19.91 -3.61 20.51
C SER A 283 20.87 -2.53 19.98
N ARG A 284 20.36 -1.38 19.56
CA ARG A 284 21.13 -0.21 19.15
C ARG A 284 21.58 0.66 20.34
N GLY A 285 21.15 0.35 21.55
CA GLY A 285 21.40 1.18 22.74
C GLY A 285 20.64 2.51 22.71
N GLU A 286 19.58 2.64 21.89
CA GLU A 286 18.80 3.86 21.84
C GLU A 286 17.90 4.02 23.07
N PRO A 287 17.74 5.25 23.61
CA PRO A 287 16.86 5.49 24.75
C PRO A 287 15.40 5.22 24.37
N THR A 288 14.82 4.21 25.00
CA THR A 288 13.41 3.78 24.74
C THR A 288 12.44 4.14 25.86
N LYS A 289 12.93 4.61 27.03
CA LYS A 289 12.08 4.91 28.21
C LYS A 289 10.99 5.92 27.88
N GLY A 290 9.74 5.50 28.02
CA GLY A 290 8.56 6.35 27.72
C GLY A 290 8.35 6.66 26.24
N ARG A 291 9.19 6.16 25.34
CA ARG A 291 9.12 6.48 23.90
C ARG A 291 7.89 5.89 23.26
N GLN A 292 7.23 6.70 22.45
CA GLN A 292 6.14 6.30 21.57
C GLN A 292 6.50 6.69 20.14
N LEU A 293 6.02 5.92 19.18
CA LEU A 293 6.11 6.24 17.76
C LEU A 293 4.69 6.37 17.20
N ARG A 294 4.45 7.41 16.41
CA ARG A 294 3.19 7.57 15.72
C ARG A 294 3.23 6.78 14.42
N VAL A 295 2.30 5.84 14.32
CA VAL A 295 2.11 4.98 13.15
C VAL A 295 0.97 5.52 12.33
N MET A 296 1.18 5.70 11.04
CA MET A 296 0.11 5.91 10.07
C MET A 296 -0.40 4.55 9.61
N VAL A 297 -1.69 4.32 9.80
CA VAL A 297 -2.40 3.12 9.38
C VAL A 297 -3.41 3.52 8.31
N PRO A 298 -3.23 3.08 7.05
CA PRO A 298 -4.22 3.29 6.01
C PRO A 298 -5.50 2.51 6.35
N VAL A 299 -6.65 3.17 6.33
CA VAL A 299 -7.97 2.56 6.57
C VAL A 299 -8.81 2.71 5.31
N SER A 300 -9.35 1.59 4.82
CA SER A 300 -10.28 1.64 3.69
C SER A 300 -11.58 2.31 4.12
N VAL A 301 -12.02 3.27 3.32
CA VAL A 301 -13.31 3.98 3.49
C VAL A 301 -14.33 3.57 2.44
N ARG A 302 -14.07 2.46 1.71
CA ARG A 302 -15.00 1.90 0.73
C ARG A 302 -16.29 1.45 1.39
N SER A 303 -17.42 1.82 0.80
CA SER A 303 -18.71 1.22 1.11
C SER A 303 -18.77 -0.23 0.59
N LYS A 304 -19.71 -1.02 1.10
CA LYS A 304 -19.93 -2.40 0.61
C LYS A 304 -20.29 -2.43 -0.89
N ALA A 305 -20.95 -1.39 -1.40
CA ALA A 305 -21.34 -1.27 -2.80
C ALA A 305 -20.12 -1.03 -3.73
N GLU A 306 -19.07 -0.40 -3.20
CA GLU A 306 -17.83 -0.07 -3.95
C GLU A 306 -16.72 -1.11 -3.77
N ALA A 307 -17.02 -2.28 -3.19
CA ALA A 307 -16.01 -3.29 -2.84
C ALA A 307 -15.24 -3.85 -4.06
N GLY A 308 -15.81 -3.75 -5.27
CA GLY A 308 -15.20 -4.19 -6.52
C GLY A 308 -14.56 -3.08 -7.37
N ASP A 309 -14.63 -1.83 -6.95
CA ASP A 309 -14.14 -0.71 -7.75
C ASP A 309 -12.61 -0.58 -7.67
N ILE A 310 -11.97 -0.31 -8.81
CA ILE A 310 -10.55 0.03 -8.89
C ILE A 310 -10.39 1.53 -8.67
N GLY A 311 -9.55 1.93 -7.73
CA GLY A 311 -9.27 3.33 -7.39
C GLY A 311 -8.84 3.49 -5.93
N ASN A 312 -8.35 4.67 -5.58
CA ASN A 312 -7.90 4.95 -4.22
C ASN A 312 -9.08 5.38 -3.33
N ARG A 313 -9.35 4.60 -2.27
CA ARG A 313 -10.39 4.86 -1.26
C ARG A 313 -9.81 4.60 0.14
N VAL A 314 -8.78 5.36 0.52
CA VAL A 314 -8.02 5.17 1.75
C VAL A 314 -7.91 6.46 2.52
N ALA A 315 -8.14 6.42 3.82
CA ALA A 315 -7.90 7.52 4.75
C ALA A 315 -6.73 7.20 5.68
N PRO A 316 -5.85 8.16 5.99
CA PRO A 316 -4.80 7.96 6.98
C PRO A 316 -5.40 8.00 8.39
N ALA A 317 -5.06 7.02 9.21
CA ALA A 317 -5.33 7.01 10.64
C ALA A 317 -4.01 7.00 11.41
N PHE A 318 -3.93 7.70 12.53
CA PHE A 318 -2.69 7.85 13.29
C PHE A 318 -2.81 7.24 14.68
N VAL A 319 -1.91 6.33 15.03
CA VAL A 319 -1.90 5.59 16.30
C VAL A 319 -0.54 5.75 16.97
N ASP A 320 -0.51 6.25 18.20
CA ASP A 320 0.71 6.31 18.99
C ASP A 320 0.95 4.94 19.65
N VAL A 321 2.04 4.24 19.23
CA VAL A 321 2.39 2.92 19.74
C VAL A 321 3.60 3.01 20.68
N PRO A 322 3.55 2.37 21.86
CA PRO A 322 4.66 2.41 22.80
C PRO A 322 5.78 1.47 22.36
N VAL A 323 6.99 1.99 22.19
CA VAL A 323 8.22 1.23 21.90
C VAL A 323 9.19 1.21 23.09
N GLY A 324 8.80 1.77 24.24
CA GLY A 324 9.57 1.71 25.48
C GLY A 324 9.59 0.32 26.11
N LYS A 325 10.51 0.09 27.05
CA LYS A 325 10.63 -1.19 27.80
C LYS A 325 9.37 -1.46 28.62
N MET A 326 8.67 -2.54 28.34
CA MET A 326 7.48 -3.00 29.06
C MET A 326 7.16 -4.46 28.74
N LYS A 327 6.27 -5.09 29.55
CA LYS A 327 5.79 -6.45 29.25
C LYS A 327 4.96 -6.46 27.96
N PRO A 328 5.08 -7.48 27.10
CA PRO A 328 4.35 -7.56 25.82
C PRO A 328 2.83 -7.40 25.98
N ARG A 329 2.22 -7.96 27.02
CA ARG A 329 0.77 -7.78 27.33
C ARG A 329 0.40 -6.34 27.65
N THR A 330 1.26 -5.63 28.39
CA THR A 330 1.04 -4.21 28.69
C THR A 330 1.11 -3.37 27.43
N ARG A 331 2.07 -3.71 26.52
CA ARG A 331 2.17 -3.08 25.20
C ARG A 331 0.89 -3.28 24.41
N HIS A 332 0.40 -4.53 24.32
CA HIS A 332 -0.83 -4.84 23.63
C HIS A 332 -2.04 -4.08 24.20
N ALA A 333 -2.21 -4.04 25.51
CA ALA A 333 -3.31 -3.29 26.15
C ALA A 333 -3.26 -1.79 25.83
N ARG A 334 -2.07 -1.19 25.75
CA ARG A 334 -1.89 0.23 25.37
C ARG A 334 -2.19 0.47 23.90
N VAL A 335 -1.69 -0.41 23.00
CA VAL A 335 -1.99 -0.35 21.56
C VAL A 335 -3.49 -0.44 21.34
N ARG A 336 -4.16 -1.42 21.96
CA ARG A 336 -5.62 -1.59 21.86
C ARG A 336 -6.37 -0.35 22.31
N LYS A 337 -5.97 0.25 23.45
CA LYS A 337 -6.60 1.49 23.93
C LYS A 337 -6.42 2.64 22.92
N ALA A 338 -5.22 2.76 22.32
CA ALA A 338 -4.96 3.80 21.33
C ALA A 338 -5.81 3.60 20.06
N THR A 339 -5.97 2.36 19.58
CA THR A 339 -6.82 2.05 18.41
C THR A 339 -8.32 2.18 18.71
N GLU A 340 -8.76 1.92 19.94
CA GLU A 340 -10.16 2.17 20.38
C GLU A 340 -10.49 3.67 20.36
N ILE A 341 -9.59 4.50 20.89
CA ILE A 341 -9.72 5.97 20.83
C ILE A 341 -9.77 6.44 19.37
N LEU A 342 -8.90 5.90 18.51
CA LEU A 342 -8.92 6.22 17.09
C LEU A 342 -10.27 5.90 16.44
N LYS A 343 -10.82 4.71 16.67
CA LYS A 343 -12.12 4.31 16.10
C LYS A 343 -13.26 5.21 16.53
N SER A 344 -13.23 5.70 17.77
CA SER A 344 -14.22 6.65 18.27
C SER A 344 -14.02 8.07 17.73
N SER A 345 -12.77 8.45 17.38
CA SER A 345 -12.39 9.77 16.86
C SER A 345 -12.30 9.81 15.34
N ALA A 346 -12.04 8.69 14.65
CA ALA A 346 -11.85 8.59 13.20
C ALA A 346 -13.14 8.83 12.41
N MET A 347 -14.28 8.90 13.07
CA MET A 347 -15.47 9.48 12.48
C MET A 347 -15.31 10.97 12.16
N ALA A 348 -14.21 11.62 12.59
CA ALA A 348 -13.99 13.06 12.42
C ALA A 348 -13.08 13.44 11.22
N ILE A 349 -12.24 12.52 10.72
CA ILE A 349 -11.46 12.77 9.51
C ILE A 349 -12.00 11.85 8.42
N SER A 350 -13.15 12.23 7.85
CA SER A 350 -13.66 11.48 6.70
C SER A 350 -12.69 11.68 5.52
N ALA A 351 -12.42 10.59 4.78
CA ALA A 351 -11.67 10.68 3.52
C ALA A 351 -12.31 11.70 2.57
N ASP A 352 -13.63 11.88 2.66
CA ASP A 352 -14.38 12.87 1.94
C ASP A 352 -13.90 14.30 2.21
N SER A 353 -13.42 14.62 3.41
CA SER A 353 -12.85 15.93 3.74
C SER A 353 -11.52 16.19 3.03
N ILE A 354 -10.64 15.16 2.93
CA ILE A 354 -9.36 15.28 2.20
C ILE A 354 -9.60 15.21 0.69
N ILE A 355 -10.50 14.34 0.24
CA ILE A 355 -10.90 14.19 -1.16
C ILE A 355 -11.68 15.42 -1.61
N GLY A 356 -12.59 15.96 -0.78
CA GLY A 356 -13.40 17.13 -1.07
C GLY A 356 -12.56 18.39 -1.28
N LEU A 357 -11.50 18.59 -0.49
CA LEU A 357 -10.55 19.69 -0.68
C LEU A 357 -9.88 19.69 -2.07
N GLY A 358 -9.50 18.48 -2.54
CA GLY A 358 -8.85 18.34 -3.85
C GLY A 358 -9.83 18.36 -5.02
N ALA A 359 -11.12 18.08 -4.80
CA ALA A 359 -12.10 17.96 -5.88
C ALA A 359 -12.40 19.29 -6.56
N TYR A 360 -12.43 20.39 -5.78
CA TYR A 360 -12.82 21.73 -6.25
C TYR A 360 -11.63 22.71 -6.32
N ALA A 361 -10.47 22.36 -5.75
CA ALA A 361 -9.30 23.21 -5.80
C ALA A 361 -8.63 23.19 -7.19
N PRO A 362 -8.18 24.32 -7.73
CA PRO A 362 -7.34 24.36 -8.91
C PRO A 362 -6.13 23.42 -8.73
N PRO A 363 -5.72 22.65 -9.78
CA PRO A 363 -4.66 21.63 -9.64
C PRO A 363 -3.34 22.17 -9.08
N ALA A 364 -2.99 23.42 -9.38
CA ALA A 364 -1.80 24.07 -8.83
C ALA A 364 -1.87 24.26 -7.31
N LEU A 365 -3.03 24.70 -6.80
CA LEU A 365 -3.26 24.86 -5.35
C LEU A 365 -3.31 23.48 -4.65
N HIS A 366 -3.94 22.49 -5.28
CA HIS A 366 -3.96 21.13 -4.78
C HIS A 366 -2.54 20.55 -4.70
N ALA A 367 -1.73 20.69 -5.75
CA ALA A 367 -0.33 20.22 -5.74
C ALA A 367 0.51 20.93 -4.66
N MET A 368 0.29 22.25 -4.47
CA MET A 368 0.97 23.01 -3.42
C MET A 368 0.57 22.52 -2.03
N ALA A 369 -0.73 22.34 -1.78
CA ALA A 369 -1.24 21.84 -0.49
C ALA A 369 -0.71 20.42 -0.19
N ALA A 370 -0.76 19.51 -1.15
CA ALA A 370 -0.23 18.15 -1.00
C ALA A 370 1.27 18.17 -0.61
N ARG A 371 2.07 19.00 -1.29
CA ARG A 371 3.51 19.16 -0.99
C ARG A 371 3.77 19.80 0.37
N LEU A 372 2.96 20.76 0.81
CA LEU A 372 3.07 21.37 2.14
C LEU A 372 2.75 20.35 3.24
N ILE A 373 1.68 19.59 3.07
CA ILE A 373 1.29 18.55 4.02
C ILE A 373 2.39 17.47 4.10
N SER A 374 2.99 17.07 2.97
CA SER A 374 4.04 16.04 2.96
C SER A 374 5.32 16.44 3.69
N LYS A 375 5.60 17.75 3.82
CA LYS A 375 6.76 18.25 4.57
C LYS A 375 6.61 18.14 6.09
N GLY A 376 5.38 17.96 6.59
CA GLY A 376 5.12 17.80 8.01
C GLY A 376 5.50 16.40 8.50
N ARG A 377 6.09 16.32 9.69
CA ARG A 377 6.35 15.05 10.39
C ARG A 377 5.11 14.63 11.18
N TRP A 378 4.13 14.10 10.47
CA TRP A 378 2.86 13.70 11.09
C TRP A 378 2.92 12.30 11.71
N PHE A 379 3.85 11.46 11.24
CA PHE A 379 4.06 10.08 11.70
C PHE A 379 5.53 9.68 11.52
N ASN A 380 5.95 8.61 12.23
CA ASN A 380 7.32 8.09 12.18
C ASN A 380 7.45 6.86 11.26
N LEU A 381 6.36 6.11 11.04
CA LEU A 381 6.33 4.96 10.14
C LEU A 381 4.91 4.68 9.64
N VAL A 382 4.83 3.89 8.58
CA VAL A 382 3.57 3.37 8.04
C VAL A 382 3.44 1.90 8.39
N VAL A 383 2.26 1.46 8.86
CA VAL A 383 1.92 0.04 8.99
C VAL A 383 0.61 -0.21 8.27
N SER A 384 0.66 -0.99 7.21
CA SER A 384 -0.51 -1.32 6.37
C SER A 384 -0.83 -2.81 6.44
N ASN A 385 -2.10 -3.15 6.56
CA ASN A 385 -2.59 -4.52 6.44
C ASN A 385 -3.55 -4.59 5.25
N VAL A 386 -3.11 -5.29 4.21
CA VAL A 386 -3.88 -5.49 2.98
C VAL A 386 -4.40 -6.94 2.98
N PRO A 387 -5.70 -7.16 3.20
CA PRO A 387 -6.24 -8.53 3.21
C PRO A 387 -6.15 -9.13 1.81
N ALA A 388 -5.72 -10.40 1.71
CA ALA A 388 -5.72 -11.18 0.48
C ALA A 388 -6.77 -12.30 0.53
N PRO A 389 -7.16 -12.85 -0.63
CA PRO A 389 -8.01 -14.02 -0.69
C PRO A 389 -7.44 -15.20 0.11
N GLN A 390 -8.29 -15.92 0.83
CA GLN A 390 -7.89 -17.09 1.65
C GLN A 390 -8.03 -18.41 0.88
N VAL A 391 -8.00 -18.33 -0.45
CA VAL A 391 -8.05 -19.48 -1.37
C VAL A 391 -6.71 -19.63 -2.06
N PRO A 392 -6.33 -20.84 -2.50
CA PRO A 392 -5.15 -21.03 -3.33
C PRO A 392 -5.25 -20.18 -4.60
N LEU A 393 -4.12 -19.60 -5.00
CA LEU A 393 -4.00 -18.80 -6.22
C LEU A 393 -2.89 -19.37 -7.09
N TYR A 394 -3.06 -19.29 -8.40
CA TYR A 394 -2.13 -19.87 -9.36
C TYR A 394 -1.83 -18.88 -10.49
N ILE A 395 -0.66 -19.01 -11.10
CA ILE A 395 -0.32 -18.40 -12.40
C ILE A 395 0.20 -19.54 -13.30
N ALA A 396 -0.46 -19.78 -14.42
CA ALA A 396 -0.09 -20.85 -15.37
C ALA A 396 0.21 -22.19 -14.65
N GLY A 397 -0.63 -22.58 -13.71
CA GLY A 397 -0.49 -23.80 -12.94
C GLY A 397 0.45 -23.75 -11.74
N ALA A 398 1.34 -22.75 -11.64
CA ALA A 398 2.22 -22.58 -10.50
C ALA A 398 1.47 -21.96 -9.31
N ARG A 399 1.54 -22.61 -8.14
CA ARG A 399 0.83 -22.20 -6.93
C ARG A 399 1.55 -21.03 -6.25
N LEU A 400 0.82 -20.01 -5.84
CA LEU A 400 1.30 -18.92 -5.01
C LEU A 400 1.54 -19.42 -3.57
N GLU A 401 2.79 -19.37 -3.10
CA GLU A 401 3.19 -19.77 -1.75
C GLU A 401 3.16 -18.59 -0.77
N ALA A 402 3.72 -17.46 -1.17
CA ALA A 402 3.81 -16.26 -0.35
C ALA A 402 3.70 -14.99 -1.20
N SER A 403 3.21 -13.91 -0.61
CA SER A 403 3.21 -12.59 -1.23
C SER A 403 3.58 -11.53 -0.19
N TYR A 404 4.63 -10.76 -0.47
CA TYR A 404 5.16 -9.73 0.43
C TYR A 404 4.89 -8.36 -0.15
N PRO A 405 3.96 -7.59 0.44
CA PRO A 405 3.64 -6.26 -0.06
C PRO A 405 4.75 -5.26 0.29
N ALA A 406 4.98 -4.30 -0.59
CA ALA A 406 5.88 -3.17 -0.37
C ALA A 406 5.13 -1.85 -0.52
N MET A 407 5.37 -0.93 0.42
CA MET A 407 4.76 0.39 0.46
C MET A 407 5.80 1.47 0.22
N PRO A 408 5.40 2.64 -0.33
CA PRO A 408 6.30 3.77 -0.48
C PRO A 408 6.75 4.31 0.87
N LEU A 409 7.89 5.00 0.87
CA LEU A 409 8.35 5.81 1.99
C LEU A 409 7.86 7.25 1.83
N SER A 410 7.58 7.93 2.95
CA SER A 410 7.24 9.35 2.97
C SER A 410 8.47 10.21 3.21
N GLU A 411 8.39 11.52 2.96
CA GLU A 411 9.54 12.45 2.94
C GLU A 411 10.43 12.40 4.20
N HIS A 412 9.84 12.15 5.37
CA HIS A 412 10.56 12.10 6.65
C HIS A 412 10.42 10.76 7.37
N CYS A 413 9.99 9.72 6.65
CA CYS A 413 9.67 8.42 7.21
C CYS A 413 10.44 7.33 6.47
N GLY A 414 11.56 6.90 7.05
CA GLY A 414 12.48 5.94 6.46
C GLY A 414 12.09 4.47 6.62
N LEU A 415 10.89 4.16 7.14
CA LEU A 415 10.40 2.79 7.33
C LEU A 415 8.91 2.67 7.02
N SER A 416 8.54 1.68 6.23
CA SER A 416 7.17 1.20 6.09
C SER A 416 7.11 -0.32 6.27
N VAL A 417 6.04 -0.79 6.91
CA VAL A 417 5.75 -2.22 7.12
C VAL A 417 4.39 -2.49 6.51
N ALA A 418 4.34 -3.35 5.51
CA ALA A 418 3.08 -3.81 4.95
C ALA A 418 2.93 -5.31 5.24
N CYS A 419 1.71 -5.76 5.45
CA CYS A 419 1.44 -7.18 5.66
C CYS A 419 0.19 -7.62 4.89
N THR A 420 0.16 -8.89 4.56
CA THR A 420 -0.99 -9.54 3.94
C THR A 420 -1.16 -10.95 4.48
N SER A 421 -2.41 -11.40 4.61
CA SER A 421 -2.71 -12.77 5.01
C SER A 421 -3.07 -13.60 3.78
N LEU A 422 -2.30 -14.64 3.50
CA LEU A 422 -2.49 -15.55 2.37
C LEU A 422 -2.25 -16.99 2.82
N GLY A 423 -3.14 -17.92 2.47
CA GLY A 423 -2.93 -19.36 2.66
C GLY A 423 -2.59 -19.77 4.10
N GLY A 424 -3.13 -19.07 5.10
CA GLY A 424 -2.85 -19.36 6.51
C GLY A 424 -1.56 -18.72 7.06
N THR A 425 -0.84 -17.94 6.26
CA THR A 425 0.37 -17.19 6.65
C THR A 425 0.09 -15.70 6.62
N MET A 426 0.59 -14.97 7.63
CA MET A 426 0.74 -13.52 7.59
C MET A 426 2.15 -13.20 7.11
N ALA A 427 2.25 -12.68 5.90
CA ALA A 427 3.50 -12.24 5.29
C ALA A 427 3.70 -10.75 5.52
N PHE A 428 4.92 -10.36 5.88
CA PHE A 428 5.33 -8.98 6.08
C PHE A 428 6.37 -8.59 5.02
N GLY A 429 6.16 -7.45 4.39
CA GLY A 429 7.16 -6.78 3.58
C GLY A 429 7.58 -5.47 4.26
N LEU A 430 8.84 -5.34 4.53
CA LEU A 430 9.44 -4.17 5.16
C LEU A 430 10.22 -3.40 4.09
N THR A 431 9.84 -2.16 3.86
CA THR A 431 10.57 -1.25 2.96
C THR A 431 11.25 -0.17 3.80
N ALA A 432 12.53 0.02 3.60
CA ALA A 432 13.28 1.03 4.33
C ALA A 432 14.20 1.85 3.42
N ASP A 433 14.53 3.05 3.88
CA ASP A 433 15.62 3.83 3.30
C ASP A 433 16.95 3.09 3.48
N TRP A 434 17.78 3.14 2.43
CA TRP A 434 19.02 2.37 2.33
C TRP A 434 20.02 2.72 3.44
N ASP A 435 20.13 3.98 3.80
CA ASP A 435 21.13 4.47 4.73
C ASP A 435 20.63 4.53 6.18
N MET A 436 19.32 4.77 6.38
CA MET A 436 18.73 4.90 7.71
C MET A 436 18.56 3.55 8.44
N LEU A 437 18.23 2.47 7.71
CA LEU A 437 18.01 1.14 8.30
C LEU A 437 18.91 0.08 7.65
N LYS A 438 20.17 0.04 8.05
CA LYS A 438 21.13 -0.96 7.57
C LYS A 438 20.86 -2.36 8.12
N ASP A 439 20.17 -2.47 9.22
CA ASP A 439 19.81 -3.66 9.97
C ASP A 439 18.32 -4.05 9.83
N LEU A 440 17.74 -3.77 8.65
CA LEU A 440 16.34 -4.11 8.34
C LEU A 440 16.04 -5.61 8.50
N ASP A 441 17.01 -6.47 8.18
CA ASP A 441 16.90 -7.94 8.35
C ASP A 441 16.75 -8.33 9.83
N THR A 442 17.34 -7.56 10.75
CA THR A 442 17.17 -7.75 12.20
C THR A 442 15.74 -7.44 12.60
N LEU A 443 15.19 -6.31 12.11
CA LEU A 443 13.80 -5.97 12.37
C LEU A 443 12.82 -7.05 11.85
N ALA A 444 13.10 -7.62 10.67
CA ALA A 444 12.29 -8.71 10.12
C ALA A 444 12.31 -9.96 11.02
N ARG A 445 13.47 -10.37 11.52
CA ARG A 445 13.59 -11.46 12.51
C ARG A 445 12.90 -11.13 13.84
N ASP A 446 12.99 -9.88 14.27
CA ASP A 446 12.36 -9.41 15.51
C ASP A 446 10.82 -9.45 15.44
N ILE A 447 10.22 -9.31 14.26
CA ILE A 447 8.77 -9.51 14.03
C ILE A 447 8.37 -10.96 14.39
N GLU A 448 9.10 -11.96 13.89
CA GLU A 448 8.83 -13.37 14.19
C GLU A 448 9.03 -13.66 15.69
N ALA A 449 10.11 -13.13 16.28
CA ALA A 449 10.40 -13.26 17.71
C ALA A 449 9.36 -12.53 18.59
N ALA A 450 8.82 -11.41 18.16
CA ALA A 450 7.79 -10.66 18.88
C ALA A 450 6.50 -11.46 19.06
N VAL A 451 6.10 -12.23 18.05
CA VAL A 451 4.95 -13.14 18.16
C VAL A 451 5.17 -14.18 19.25
N THR A 452 6.37 -14.76 19.31
CA THR A 452 6.74 -15.76 20.34
C THR A 452 6.70 -15.13 21.75
N ARG A 453 7.21 -13.90 21.92
CA ARG A 453 7.14 -13.18 23.19
C ARG A 453 5.71 -12.87 23.64
N LEU A 454 4.83 -12.50 22.70
CA LEU A 454 3.41 -12.27 22.99
C LEU A 454 2.68 -13.55 23.39
N GLU A 455 3.03 -14.69 22.80
CA GLU A 455 2.47 -15.99 23.17
C GLU A 455 2.93 -16.45 24.57
N ALA A 456 4.20 -16.30 24.89
CA ALA A 456 4.75 -16.65 26.20
C ALA A 456 4.10 -15.82 27.34
N GLY A 457 3.65 -14.61 27.04
CA GLY A 457 2.90 -13.77 27.98
C GLY A 457 1.45 -14.19 28.21
N LYS A 458 0.94 -15.28 27.61
CA LYS A 458 -0.45 -15.76 27.84
C LYS A 458 -0.64 -16.23 29.27
N PRO A 459 -1.82 -16.04 29.92
CA PRO A 459 -2.14 -16.71 31.16
C PRO A 459 -2.22 -18.20 30.88
N THR A 460 -1.50 -19.00 31.64
CA THR A 460 -1.78 -20.43 31.72
C THR A 460 -3.22 -20.58 32.15
N ARG A 461 -4.08 -21.07 31.26
CA ARG A 461 -5.47 -21.41 31.61
C ARG A 461 -5.39 -22.49 32.66
N PRO A 462 -5.91 -22.31 33.89
CA PRO A 462 -5.90 -23.38 34.84
C PRO A 462 -6.58 -24.61 34.22
N ALA A 463 -5.95 -25.75 34.31
CA ALA A 463 -6.54 -27.00 33.85
C ALA A 463 -7.94 -27.12 34.51
N ARG A 464 -8.96 -27.34 33.68
CA ARG A 464 -10.30 -27.65 34.19
C ARG A 464 -10.13 -28.94 34.99
N THR A 465 -10.09 -28.83 36.30
CA THR A 465 -10.26 -29.99 37.18
C THR A 465 -11.66 -30.54 36.91
N ASN A 466 -11.70 -31.67 36.25
CA ASN A 466 -12.89 -32.51 36.14
C ASN A 466 -13.30 -32.90 37.56
N ARG A 467 -14.17 -32.10 38.18
CA ARG A 467 -14.91 -32.64 39.36
C ARG A 467 -15.92 -33.63 38.79
N GLN A 468 -15.62 -34.93 38.95
CA GLN A 468 -16.65 -35.97 38.86
C GLN A 468 -17.70 -35.69 39.94
N PRO A 469 -18.98 -35.77 39.62
CA PRO A 469 -20.03 -35.79 40.64
C PRO A 469 -20.00 -37.11 41.38
N ARG A 470 -19.99 -37.01 42.67
CA ARG A 470 -20.34 -38.15 43.56
C ARG A 470 -21.84 -38.37 43.57
#